data_64fc1756c0ae0832bcf9ca949e9e1d55
#
_entry.id   64fc1756c0ae0832bcf9ca949e9e1d55
#
_cell.length_a   1.000
_cell.length_b   1.000
_cell.length_c   1.000
_cell.angle_alpha   90.00
_cell.angle_beta   90.00
_cell.angle_gamma   90.00
#
_symmetry.space_group_name_H-M   'P 1'
#
loop_
_entity.id
_entity.type
_entity.pdbx_description
1 polymer ?
#
loop_
_entity_poly.entity_id
_entity_poly.type
_entity_poly.pdbx_seq_one_letter_code
_entity_poly.pdbx_strand_id
1 'polypeptide(L)' 'MKVTISDVARLAGVSTATVSHTINNTRYVSDETKERVYQAIRELGYTPDA' A
#
# COMPACT_ATOMS: atom_id res chain seq x y z
N MET A 1 18.41 0.71 0.51
CA MET A 1 17.48 1.12 -0.57
C MET A 1 16.21 1.66 0.03
N LYS A 2 15.68 2.70 -0.59
CA LYS A 2 14.47 3.33 -0.08
C LYS A 2 13.23 2.66 -0.67
N VAL A 3 12.32 2.25 0.19
CA VAL A 3 11.05 1.66 -0.23
C VAL A 3 10.10 2.77 -0.68
N THR A 4 9.46 2.56 -1.82
CA THR A 4 8.52 3.52 -2.37
C THR A 4 7.12 2.92 -2.45
N ILE A 5 6.14 3.77 -2.74
CA ILE A 5 4.76 3.32 -2.92
C ILE A 5 4.66 2.31 -4.07
N SER A 6 5.53 2.46 -5.08
CA SER A 6 5.56 1.50 -6.19
C SER A 6 5.95 0.11 -5.72
N ASP A 7 6.88 0.03 -4.78
CA ASP A 7 7.28 -1.27 -4.23
C ASP A 7 6.13 -1.92 -3.47
N VAL A 8 5.40 -1.13 -2.70
CA VAL A 8 4.24 -1.63 -1.97
C VAL A 8 3.19 -2.14 -2.94
N ALA A 9 2.89 -1.38 -3.98
CA ALA A 9 1.90 -1.76 -4.97
C ALA A 9 2.28 -3.06 -5.66
N ARG A 10 3.55 -3.19 -6.00
CA ARG A 10 4.04 -4.40 -6.69
C ARG A 10 3.90 -5.63 -5.80
N LEU A 11 4.28 -5.51 -4.54
CA LEU A 11 4.18 -6.63 -3.61
C LEU A 11 2.72 -6.98 -3.31
N ALA A 12 1.89 -5.97 -3.16
CA ALA A 12 0.47 -6.18 -2.88
C ALA A 12 -0.32 -6.64 -4.12
N GLY A 13 0.24 -6.47 -5.32
CA GLY A 13 -0.43 -6.85 -6.54
C GLY A 13 -1.54 -5.89 -6.94
N VAL A 14 -1.37 -4.61 -6.62
CA VAL A 14 -2.36 -3.58 -6.92
C VAL A 14 -1.65 -2.37 -7.54
N SER A 15 -2.43 -1.38 -7.98
CA SER A 15 -1.86 -0.16 -8.54
C SER A 15 -1.38 0.78 -7.43
N THR A 16 -0.49 1.69 -7.79
CA THR A 16 -0.03 2.71 -6.83
C THR A 16 -1.18 3.57 -6.36
N ALA A 17 -2.16 3.82 -7.24
CA ALA A 17 -3.35 4.57 -6.88
C ALA A 17 -4.12 3.85 -5.77
N THR A 18 -4.25 2.52 -5.87
CA THR A 18 -4.94 1.73 -4.86
C THR A 18 -4.23 1.81 -3.52
N VAL A 19 -2.90 1.74 -3.53
CA VAL A 19 -2.12 1.89 -2.29
C VAL A 19 -2.37 3.25 -1.67
N SER A 20 -2.32 4.30 -2.48
CA SER A 20 -2.55 5.66 -2.00
C SER A 20 -3.94 5.82 -1.40
N HIS A 21 -4.96 5.30 -2.07
CA HIS A 21 -6.33 5.37 -1.56
C HIS A 21 -6.49 4.62 -0.24
N THR A 22 -5.81 3.49 -0.11
CA THR A 22 -5.86 2.70 1.13
C THR A 22 -5.24 3.47 2.28
N ILE A 23 -4.06 4.05 2.06
CA ILE A 23 -3.33 4.78 3.10
C ILE A 23 -4.08 6.04 3.51
N ASN A 24 -4.58 6.79 2.53
CA ASN A 24 -5.23 8.08 2.79
C ASN A 24 -6.72 7.95 3.05
N ASN A 25 -7.28 6.77 2.84
CA ASN A 25 -8.70 6.51 3.03
C ASN A 25 -9.57 7.46 2.21
N THR A 26 -9.14 7.74 0.98
CA THR A 26 -9.83 8.70 0.10
C THR A 26 -10.88 8.05 -0.77
N ARG A 27 -10.82 6.73 -0.94
CA ARG A 27 -11.77 5.98 -1.74
C ARG A 27 -12.04 4.64 -1.09
N TYR A 28 -13.17 4.05 -1.45
CA TYR A 28 -13.50 2.72 -0.96
C TYR A 28 -12.49 1.70 -1.49
N VAL A 29 -11.96 0.91 -0.60
CA VAL A 29 -11.07 -0.20 -0.93
C VAL A 29 -11.61 -1.40 -0.15
N SER A 30 -11.74 -2.54 -0.82
CA SER A 30 -12.26 -3.74 -0.16
C SER A 30 -11.33 -4.17 0.99
N ASP A 31 -11.89 -4.85 1.98
CA ASP A 31 -11.10 -5.30 3.13
C ASP A 31 -9.96 -6.21 2.68
N GLU A 32 -10.22 -7.09 1.73
CA GLU A 32 -9.19 -7.98 1.21
C GLU A 32 -8.03 -7.20 0.61
N THR A 33 -8.33 -6.18 -0.18
CA THR A 33 -7.31 -5.35 -0.80
C THR A 33 -6.55 -4.56 0.26
N LYS A 34 -7.27 -4.02 1.25
CA LYS A 34 -6.63 -3.29 2.35
C LYS A 34 -5.62 -4.18 3.07
N GLU A 35 -5.99 -5.42 3.35
CA GLU A 35 -5.10 -6.34 4.04
C GLU A 35 -3.84 -6.59 3.24
N ARG A 36 -3.97 -6.77 1.92
CA ARG A 36 -2.82 -6.97 1.05
C ARG A 36 -1.88 -5.78 1.09
N VAL A 37 -2.43 -4.58 1.03
CA VAL A 37 -1.63 -3.36 1.06
C VAL A 37 -0.93 -3.21 2.39
N TYR A 38 -1.64 -3.39 3.50
CA TYR A 38 -1.05 -3.25 4.82
C TYR A 38 0.01 -4.31 5.08
N GLN A 39 -0.21 -5.52 4.59
CA GLN A 39 0.78 -6.58 4.73
C GLN A 39 2.05 -6.23 3.96
N ALA A 40 1.90 -5.71 2.75
CA ALA A 40 3.05 -5.28 1.95
C ALA A 40 3.81 -4.15 2.64
N ILE A 41 3.08 -3.20 3.21
CA ILE A 41 3.69 -2.09 3.95
C ILE A 41 4.51 -2.63 5.12
N ARG A 42 3.95 -3.58 5.84
CA ARG A 42 4.63 -4.16 6.99
C ARG A 42 5.88 -4.93 6.58
N GLU A 43 5.77 -5.73 5.53
CA GLU A 43 6.90 -6.53 5.08
C GLU A 43 8.05 -5.68 4.56
N LEU A 44 7.74 -4.60 3.85
CA LEU A 44 8.75 -3.74 3.28
C LEU A 44 9.24 -2.67 4.24
N GLY A 45 8.52 -2.46 5.33
CA GLY A 45 8.85 -1.40 6.27
C GLY A 45 8.60 -0.02 5.69
N TYR A 46 7.66 0.09 4.75
CA TYR A 46 7.32 1.37 4.16
C TYR A 46 6.59 2.25 5.16
N THR A 47 7.00 3.51 5.25
CA THR A 47 6.38 4.47 6.14
C THR A 47 5.75 5.57 5.30
N PRO A 48 4.42 5.60 5.19
CA PRO A 48 3.76 6.64 4.39
C PRO A 48 3.92 8.04 4.98
N ASP A 49 4.23 8.09 6.24
CA ASP A 49 4.38 9.35 6.96
C ASP A 49 5.86 9.68 7.12
N ALA A 50 6.48 10.05 6.03
CA ALA A 50 7.91 10.35 6.04
C ALA A 50 8.19 11.76 6.50
#